data_ec76550845bd4fd779ac0d8a79a3b32c
#
_entry.id   ec76550845bd4fd779ac0d8a79a3b32c
#
_cell.length_a   1.000
_cell.length_b   1.000
_cell.length_c   1.000
_cell.angle_alpha   90.00
_cell.angle_beta   90.00
_cell.angle_gamma   90.00
#
_symmetry.space_group_name_H-M   'P 1'
#
loop_
_entity.id
_entity.type
_entity.pdbx_description
1 polymer ?
#
loop_
_entity_poly.entity_id
_entity_poly.type
_entity_poly.pdbx_seq_one_letter_code
_entity_poly.pdbx_strand_id
1 'polypeptide(L)'
;MKKQIMVALLASTFITAGAQEKKSPSWINNVKLSGYGMMQYQYSSQENAKSNSFNIRMARVSLEGRILDDFYWKSQIQFNGNTSTLGTSPRVVDLFAEWQKYEFAKIKVGQFKRPFTFENPMNPIDQGFMSYSQNVSALAGFNDRAGGHASNGRDIGVQLQGDFLKNSNGRNLIHYQIGVYNGHGINTSDVDEKQDL
;
A
#
# COMPACT_ATOMS: atom_id res chain seq x y z
N MET A 1 -30.44 -3.20 17.06
CA MET A 1 -29.22 -3.43 16.25
C MET A 1 -29.66 -3.98 14.89
N LYS A 2 -29.72 -3.15 13.86
CA LYS A 2 -30.02 -3.59 12.49
C LYS A 2 -28.77 -4.15 11.87
N LYS A 3 -28.80 -5.41 11.44
CA LYS A 3 -27.66 -6.11 10.83
C LYS A 3 -27.33 -5.50 9.47
N GLN A 4 -26.10 -5.06 9.29
CA GLN A 4 -25.56 -4.79 7.96
C GLN A 4 -25.16 -6.13 7.33
N ILE A 5 -25.76 -6.48 6.22
CA ILE A 5 -25.30 -7.60 5.40
C ILE A 5 -24.52 -6.99 4.25
N MET A 6 -23.21 -7.11 4.30
CA MET A 6 -22.30 -6.71 3.24
C MET A 6 -21.88 -7.97 2.49
N VAL A 7 -22.41 -8.14 1.29
CA VAL A 7 -22.00 -9.23 0.40
C VAL A 7 -20.93 -8.69 -0.54
N ALA A 8 -19.71 -9.20 -0.43
CA ALA A 8 -18.61 -8.87 -1.30
C ALA A 8 -18.37 -10.00 -2.30
N LEU A 9 -18.45 -9.69 -3.58
CA LEU A 9 -17.96 -10.57 -4.64
C LEU A 9 -16.56 -10.08 -5.03
N LEU A 10 -15.54 -10.84 -4.67
CA LEU A 10 -14.15 -10.59 -5.07
C LEU A 10 -13.91 -11.28 -6.42
N ALA A 11 -13.85 -10.52 -7.49
CA ALA A 11 -13.25 -10.95 -8.74
C ALA A 11 -11.89 -10.25 -8.89
N SER A 12 -10.81 -10.96 -8.59
CA SER A 12 -9.45 -10.50 -8.86
C SER A 12 -9.00 -11.03 -10.22
N THR A 13 -8.93 -10.19 -11.21
CA THR A 13 -8.32 -10.53 -12.50
C THR A 13 -6.84 -10.16 -12.43
N PHE A 14 -5.97 -11.17 -12.49
CA PHE A 14 -4.53 -10.95 -12.67
C PHE A 14 -4.25 -10.78 -14.16
N ILE A 15 -3.87 -9.59 -14.57
CA ILE A 15 -3.34 -9.36 -15.91
C ILE A 15 -1.81 -9.47 -15.81
N THR A 16 -1.28 -10.61 -16.21
CA THR A 16 0.15 -10.73 -16.50
C THR A 16 0.35 -10.36 -17.97
N ALA A 17 0.70 -9.13 -18.23
CA ALA A 17 1.16 -8.73 -19.56
C ALA A 17 2.55 -9.32 -19.77
N GLY A 18 2.69 -10.29 -20.67
CA GLY A 18 3.98 -10.73 -21.18
C GLY A 18 4.65 -9.54 -21.90
N ALA A 19 5.61 -8.91 -21.25
CA ALA A 19 6.40 -7.88 -21.89
C ALA A 19 7.28 -8.54 -22.97
N GLN A 20 7.13 -8.08 -24.21
CA GLN A 20 8.05 -8.37 -25.28
C GLN A 20 9.47 -8.01 -24.84
N GLU A 21 10.42 -8.92 -24.94
CA GLU A 21 11.83 -8.73 -24.59
C GLU A 21 12.47 -7.59 -25.41
N LYS A 22 12.29 -6.35 -24.97
CA LYS A 22 13.28 -5.31 -25.22
C LYS A 22 14.39 -5.54 -24.21
N LYS A 23 15.62 -5.81 -24.65
CA LYS A 23 16.79 -5.88 -23.77
C LYS A 23 16.81 -4.64 -22.90
N SER A 24 16.41 -4.80 -21.65
CA SER A 24 16.59 -3.77 -20.62
C SER A 24 18.08 -3.44 -20.51
N PRO A 25 18.47 -2.21 -20.20
CA PRO A 25 19.86 -1.90 -19.88
C PRO A 25 20.36 -2.91 -18.83
N SER A 26 21.59 -3.37 -18.96
CA SER A 26 22.16 -4.43 -18.10
C SER A 26 22.12 -4.13 -16.59
N TRP A 27 21.90 -2.88 -16.21
CA TRP A 27 21.80 -2.43 -14.84
C TRP A 27 20.36 -2.43 -14.27
N ILE A 28 19.32 -2.69 -15.11
CA ILE A 28 17.92 -2.87 -14.67
C ILE A 28 17.54 -4.31 -14.93
N ASN A 29 17.17 -5.02 -13.86
CA ASN A 29 16.82 -6.43 -13.90
C ASN A 29 15.40 -6.66 -13.37
N ASN A 30 14.79 -7.77 -13.78
CA ASN A 30 13.53 -8.28 -13.23
C ASN A 30 12.39 -7.26 -13.23
N VAL A 31 12.24 -6.49 -14.30
CA VAL A 31 11.11 -5.56 -14.44
C VAL A 31 9.82 -6.34 -14.60
N LYS A 32 8.86 -6.07 -13.71
CA LYS A 32 7.56 -6.73 -13.68
C LYS A 32 6.44 -5.70 -13.67
N LEU A 33 5.53 -5.84 -14.61
CA LEU A 33 4.25 -5.13 -14.62
C LEU A 33 3.18 -6.02 -13.99
N SER A 34 2.45 -5.51 -13.02
CA SER A 34 1.36 -6.21 -12.36
C SER A 34 0.21 -5.26 -12.07
N GLY A 35 -0.96 -5.81 -11.81
CA GLY A 35 -2.11 -4.98 -11.45
C GLY A 35 -3.27 -5.81 -10.92
N TYR A 36 -4.24 -5.14 -10.32
CA TYR A 36 -5.46 -5.76 -9.87
C TYR A 36 -6.63 -4.77 -9.86
N GLY A 37 -7.84 -5.33 -10.04
CA GLY A 37 -9.10 -4.63 -9.86
C GLY A 37 -9.92 -5.30 -8.78
N MET A 38 -10.55 -4.52 -7.91
CA MET A 38 -11.50 -4.99 -6.90
C MET A 38 -12.86 -4.37 -7.16
N MET A 39 -13.86 -5.20 -7.36
CA MET A 39 -15.25 -4.80 -7.46
C MET A 39 -15.99 -5.18 -6.19
N GLN A 40 -16.98 -4.39 -5.82
CA GLN A 40 -17.82 -4.69 -4.67
C GLN A 40 -19.28 -4.35 -4.94
N TYR A 41 -20.16 -5.09 -4.29
CA TYR A 41 -21.56 -4.74 -4.12
C TYR A 41 -21.76 -4.29 -2.69
N GLN A 42 -22.40 -3.14 -2.50
CA GLN A 42 -22.67 -2.58 -1.17
C GLN A 42 -24.17 -2.42 -0.98
N TYR A 43 -24.66 -2.99 0.11
CA TYR A 43 -26.02 -2.80 0.57
C TYR A 43 -26.01 -2.23 1.99
N SER A 44 -26.73 -1.14 2.20
CA SER A 44 -26.96 -0.56 3.52
C SER A 44 -28.40 -0.14 3.65
N SER A 45 -29.04 -0.53 4.76
CA SER A 45 -30.41 -0.15 5.10
C SER A 45 -30.48 0.90 6.20
N GLN A 46 -29.36 1.51 6.57
CA GLN A 46 -29.34 2.58 7.58
C GLN A 46 -30.08 3.81 7.06
N GLU A 47 -30.84 4.46 7.92
CA GLU A 47 -31.78 5.52 7.56
C GLU A 47 -31.12 6.72 6.84
N ASN A 48 -29.88 7.07 7.22
CA ASN A 48 -29.12 8.17 6.61
C ASN A 48 -27.97 7.72 5.69
N ALA A 49 -27.87 6.42 5.40
CA ALA A 49 -26.80 5.87 4.56
C ALA A 49 -27.30 4.67 3.73
N LYS A 50 -28.51 4.83 3.14
CA LYS A 50 -29.07 3.82 2.24
C LYS A 50 -28.18 3.69 1.01
N SER A 51 -27.72 2.48 0.71
CA SER A 51 -26.90 2.17 -0.44
C SER A 51 -27.30 0.82 -1.02
N ASN A 52 -27.41 0.76 -2.33
CA ASN A 52 -27.61 -0.47 -3.09
C ASN A 52 -26.91 -0.28 -4.43
N SER A 53 -25.60 -0.61 -4.47
CA SER A 53 -24.79 -0.30 -5.65
C SER A 53 -23.62 -1.25 -5.84
N PHE A 54 -23.28 -1.45 -7.09
CA PHE A 54 -21.99 -1.99 -7.51
C PHE A 54 -20.99 -0.85 -7.68
N ASN A 55 -19.77 -1.04 -7.24
CA ASN A 55 -18.71 -0.08 -7.49
C ASN A 55 -17.34 -0.74 -7.66
N ILE A 56 -16.42 -0.01 -8.28
CA ILE A 56 -15.01 -0.39 -8.35
C ILE A 56 -14.34 0.14 -7.10
N ARG A 57 -13.95 -0.76 -6.20
CA ARG A 57 -13.28 -0.38 -4.97
C ARG A 57 -11.87 0.10 -5.21
N MET A 58 -11.11 -0.64 -6.02
CA MET A 58 -9.73 -0.33 -6.38
C MET A 58 -9.41 -0.81 -7.78
N ALA A 59 -8.63 -0.02 -8.51
CA ALA A 59 -8.01 -0.42 -9.76
C ALA A 59 -6.55 0.09 -9.72
N ARG A 60 -5.59 -0.82 -9.61
CA ARG A 60 -4.17 -0.48 -9.43
C ARG A 60 -3.29 -1.19 -10.43
N VAL A 61 -2.26 -0.47 -10.89
CA VAL A 61 -1.18 -1.01 -11.71
C VAL A 61 0.14 -0.69 -11.04
N SER A 62 1.02 -1.66 -11.01
CA SER A 62 2.34 -1.57 -10.40
C SER A 62 3.42 -1.92 -11.41
N LEU A 63 4.48 -1.16 -11.41
CA LEU A 63 5.74 -1.45 -12.09
C LEU A 63 6.81 -1.58 -11.01
N GLU A 64 7.54 -2.69 -11.02
CA GLU A 64 8.56 -2.97 -10.03
C GLU A 64 9.77 -3.65 -10.69
N GLY A 65 10.94 -3.56 -10.06
CA GLY A 65 12.14 -4.19 -10.60
C GLY A 65 13.33 -4.06 -9.67
N ARG A 66 14.53 -4.44 -10.20
CA ARG A 66 15.79 -4.30 -9.50
C ARG A 66 16.76 -3.47 -10.31
N ILE A 67 17.60 -2.71 -9.61
CA ILE A 67 18.73 -1.96 -10.15
C ILE A 67 19.97 -2.50 -9.45
N LEU A 68 20.99 -2.94 -10.24
CA LEU A 68 22.24 -3.47 -9.71
C LEU A 68 22.04 -4.56 -8.62
N ASP A 69 21.07 -5.42 -8.76
CA ASP A 69 20.70 -6.53 -7.89
C ASP A 69 20.36 -6.15 -6.43
N ASP A 70 21.01 -5.15 -5.86
CA ASP A 70 20.85 -4.72 -4.47
C ASP A 70 19.69 -3.74 -4.25
N PHE A 71 19.24 -3.03 -5.28
CA PHE A 71 18.18 -2.02 -5.17
C PHE A 71 16.87 -2.52 -5.77
N TYR A 72 15.87 -2.68 -4.95
CA TYR A 72 14.48 -2.89 -5.38
C TYR A 72 13.76 -1.55 -5.50
N TRP A 73 12.95 -1.39 -6.53
CA TRP A 73 12.10 -0.22 -6.71
C TRP A 73 10.69 -0.62 -7.10
N LYS A 74 9.74 0.21 -6.72
CA LYS A 74 8.33 0.01 -7.05
C LYS A 74 7.65 1.35 -7.29
N SER A 75 6.82 1.38 -8.34
CA SER A 75 5.85 2.43 -8.60
C SER A 75 4.46 1.79 -8.69
N GLN A 76 3.49 2.35 -8.02
CA GLN A 76 2.11 1.89 -8.09
C GLN A 76 1.17 3.08 -8.27
N ILE A 77 0.24 2.97 -9.22
CA ILE A 77 -0.77 3.98 -9.51
C ILE A 77 -2.15 3.38 -9.25
N GLN A 78 -3.00 4.14 -8.57
CA GLN A 78 -4.44 3.85 -8.47
C GLN A 78 -5.19 4.71 -9.46
N PHE A 79 -5.97 4.08 -10.34
CA PHE A 79 -6.69 4.75 -11.42
C PHE A 79 -8.09 5.18 -11.04
N ASN A 80 -8.74 4.48 -10.12
CA ASN A 80 -10.06 4.86 -9.64
C ASN A 80 -9.94 5.78 -8.43
N GLY A 81 -10.66 6.87 -8.46
CA GLY A 81 -10.70 7.87 -7.39
C GLY A 81 -11.97 7.81 -6.53
N ASN A 82 -12.62 6.66 -6.44
CA ASN A 82 -13.88 6.52 -5.70
C ASN A 82 -13.73 6.40 -4.17
N THR A 83 -12.55 6.63 -3.63
CA THR A 83 -12.33 6.72 -2.19
C THR A 83 -12.18 8.17 -1.78
N SER A 84 -12.79 8.56 -0.69
CA SER A 84 -12.70 9.92 -0.14
C SER A 84 -11.26 10.36 0.12
N THR A 85 -10.37 9.40 0.38
CA THR A 85 -8.96 9.65 0.68
C THR A 85 -8.08 9.90 -0.54
N LEU A 86 -8.48 9.43 -1.73
CA LEU A 86 -7.66 9.53 -2.94
C LEU A 86 -8.20 10.53 -3.96
N GLY A 87 -9.40 11.07 -3.73
CA GLY A 87 -10.05 11.97 -4.68
C GLY A 87 -10.44 11.25 -5.97
N THR A 88 -10.67 12.02 -7.02
CA THR A 88 -11.27 11.54 -8.30
C THR A 88 -10.25 11.27 -9.40
N SER A 89 -8.99 11.63 -9.21
CA SER A 89 -7.94 11.50 -10.24
C SER A 89 -7.04 10.31 -9.99
N PRO A 90 -6.42 9.73 -11.03
CA PRO A 90 -5.36 8.77 -10.84
C PRO A 90 -4.25 9.34 -9.96
N ARG A 91 -3.74 8.54 -9.02
CA ARG A 91 -2.69 8.97 -8.10
C ARG A 91 -1.61 7.92 -7.94
N VAL A 92 -0.38 8.39 -7.82
CA VAL A 92 0.73 7.57 -7.37
C VAL A 92 0.48 7.21 -5.90
N VAL A 93 0.36 5.92 -5.59
CA VAL A 93 0.16 5.43 -4.23
C VAL A 93 1.44 4.92 -3.60
N ASP A 94 2.29 4.23 -4.36
CA ASP A 94 3.63 3.84 -3.93
C ASP A 94 4.65 4.32 -4.95
N LEU A 95 5.75 4.92 -4.49
CA LEU A 95 6.92 5.25 -5.29
C LEU A 95 8.13 5.25 -4.36
N PHE A 96 8.91 4.17 -4.38
CA PHE A 96 10.05 4.02 -3.50
C PHE A 96 11.16 3.19 -4.11
N ALA A 97 12.35 3.37 -3.57
CA ALA A 97 13.50 2.50 -3.76
C ALA A 97 13.93 1.92 -2.41
N GLU A 98 14.42 0.68 -2.43
CA GLU A 98 14.86 -0.04 -1.25
C GLU A 98 16.17 -0.74 -1.51
N TRP A 99 17.20 -0.37 -0.74
CA TRP A 99 18.46 -1.09 -0.73
C TRP A 99 18.34 -2.36 0.12
N GLN A 100 18.61 -3.51 -0.46
CA GLN A 100 18.33 -4.83 0.09
C GLN A 100 19.56 -5.75 0.14
N LYS A 101 20.76 -5.19 0.21
CA LYS A 101 22.01 -5.98 0.19
C LYS A 101 22.09 -6.95 1.38
N TYR A 102 21.65 -6.54 2.54
CA TYR A 102 21.67 -7.33 3.75
C TYR A 102 20.26 -7.64 4.22
N GLU A 103 20.00 -8.89 4.61
CA GLU A 103 18.71 -9.30 5.13
C GLU A 103 18.35 -8.60 6.45
N PHE A 104 19.36 -8.39 7.30
CA PHE A 104 19.20 -7.75 8.60
C PHE A 104 19.15 -6.21 8.55
N ALA A 105 19.51 -5.59 7.43
CA ALA A 105 19.49 -4.13 7.28
C ALA A 105 19.15 -3.73 5.84
N LYS A 106 17.96 -3.21 5.64
CA LYS A 106 17.43 -2.70 4.37
C LYS A 106 16.99 -1.27 4.58
N ILE A 107 17.27 -0.40 3.61
CA ILE A 107 16.89 1.02 3.68
C ILE A 107 15.90 1.30 2.56
N LYS A 108 14.72 1.78 2.92
CA LYS A 108 13.65 2.16 2.00
C LYS A 108 13.45 3.67 2.03
N VAL A 109 13.36 4.29 0.85
CA VAL A 109 13.20 5.74 0.68
C VAL A 109 12.11 6.01 -0.35
N GLY A 110 11.23 6.95 -0.07
CA GLY A 110 10.15 7.37 -0.96
C GLY A 110 8.79 7.34 -0.30
N GLN A 111 7.74 7.15 -1.10
CA GLN A 111 6.37 7.06 -0.63
C GLN A 111 5.93 5.60 -0.56
N PHE A 112 5.54 5.16 0.61
CA PHE A 112 5.10 3.79 0.87
C PHE A 112 4.20 3.73 2.13
N LYS A 113 3.62 2.55 2.37
CA LYS A 113 2.81 2.32 3.57
C LYS A 113 3.69 2.31 4.82
N ARG A 114 3.32 3.13 5.81
CA ARG A 114 3.98 3.16 7.12
C ARG A 114 3.85 1.81 7.84
N PRO A 115 4.84 1.38 8.64
CA PRO A 115 4.80 0.12 9.38
C PRO A 115 3.90 0.21 10.63
N PHE A 116 2.71 0.76 10.46
CA PHE A 116 1.72 0.85 11.52
C PHE A 116 0.90 -0.43 11.55
N THR A 117 1.06 -1.23 12.60
CA THR A 117 0.48 -2.56 12.76
C THR A 117 0.92 -3.56 11.67
N PHE A 118 0.56 -4.82 11.82
CA PHE A 118 0.77 -5.85 10.81
C PHE A 118 -0.14 -5.66 9.57
N GLU A 119 -1.30 -5.09 9.77
CA GLU A 119 -2.34 -5.00 8.75
C GLU A 119 -2.08 -3.88 7.73
N ASN A 120 -1.55 -2.71 8.16
CA ASN A 120 -1.37 -1.59 7.25
C ASN A 120 -0.44 -1.87 6.07
N PRO A 121 0.75 -2.50 6.23
CA PRO A 121 1.64 -2.83 5.11
C PRO A 121 1.07 -3.86 4.14
N MET A 122 0.08 -4.66 4.54
CA MET A 122 -0.52 -5.69 3.72
C MET A 122 -1.17 -5.12 2.44
N ASN A 123 -1.08 -5.84 1.31
CA ASN A 123 -1.87 -5.47 0.16
C ASN A 123 -3.35 -5.74 0.40
N PRO A 124 -4.25 -4.89 -0.09
CA PRO A 124 -5.68 -5.11 0.07
C PRO A 124 -6.21 -6.45 -0.45
N ILE A 125 -5.55 -7.02 -1.47
CA ILE A 125 -5.93 -8.33 -2.04
C ILE A 125 -5.47 -9.50 -1.17
N ASP A 126 -4.50 -9.30 -0.29
CA ASP A 126 -3.95 -10.33 0.60
C ASP A 126 -4.63 -10.30 1.98
N GLN A 127 -5.50 -9.31 2.23
CA GLN A 127 -6.28 -9.24 3.45
C GLN A 127 -7.41 -10.24 3.43
N GLY A 128 -7.58 -11.00 4.49
CA GLY A 128 -8.71 -11.93 4.65
C GLY A 128 -10.07 -11.23 4.81
N PHE A 129 -10.08 -9.91 4.98
CA PHE A 129 -11.27 -9.08 5.16
C PHE A 129 -11.33 -7.97 4.12
N MET A 130 -12.54 -7.53 3.83
CA MET A 130 -12.78 -6.50 2.83
C MET A 130 -12.26 -5.11 3.25
N SER A 131 -12.24 -4.83 4.55
CA SER A 131 -11.83 -3.54 5.09
C SER A 131 -10.78 -3.72 6.17
N TYR A 132 -9.93 -2.71 6.34
CA TYR A 132 -9.03 -2.63 7.49
C TYR A 132 -9.81 -2.63 8.80
N SER A 133 -9.17 -3.08 9.87
CA SER A 133 -9.71 -2.95 11.22
C SER A 133 -10.01 -1.49 11.56
N GLN A 134 -10.90 -1.26 12.49
CA GLN A 134 -11.25 0.10 12.93
C GLN A 134 -10.02 0.87 13.45
N ASN A 135 -9.13 0.19 14.16
CA ASN A 135 -7.91 0.79 14.68
C ASN A 135 -6.98 1.26 13.55
N VAL A 136 -6.74 0.43 12.54
CA VAL A 136 -5.92 0.80 11.39
C VAL A 136 -6.59 1.92 10.60
N SER A 137 -7.89 1.82 10.35
CA SER A 137 -8.63 2.87 9.64
C SER A 137 -8.62 4.22 10.35
N ALA A 138 -8.61 4.22 11.70
CA ALA A 138 -8.62 5.45 12.48
C ALA A 138 -7.23 6.05 12.71
N LEU A 139 -6.18 5.21 12.84
CA LEU A 139 -4.86 5.64 13.31
C LEU A 139 -3.77 5.60 12.23
N ALA A 140 -3.95 4.86 11.15
CA ALA A 140 -2.98 4.81 10.06
C ALA A 140 -3.17 5.92 9.00
N GLY A 141 -4.02 6.90 9.27
CA GLY A 141 -4.27 8.03 8.37
C GLY A 141 -5.24 7.72 7.22
N PHE A 142 -6.12 6.73 7.36
CA PHE A 142 -7.17 6.48 6.36
C PHE A 142 -8.33 7.47 6.47
N ASN A 143 -8.69 7.86 7.69
CA ASN A 143 -9.80 8.78 7.98
C ASN A 143 -9.35 9.93 8.88
N ASP A 144 -8.16 10.29 8.80
CA ASP A 144 -7.42 11.24 9.55
C ASP A 144 -8.13 11.99 10.69
N ARG A 145 -7.87 11.54 11.90
CA ARG A 145 -8.32 12.23 13.12
C ARG A 145 -7.24 13.07 13.78
N ALA A 146 -5.97 12.83 13.43
CA ALA A 146 -4.85 13.42 14.16
C ALA A 146 -4.16 14.57 13.43
N GLY A 147 -4.28 14.71 12.12
CA GLY A 147 -3.54 15.70 11.36
C GLY A 147 -4.25 16.32 10.17
N GLY A 148 -5.52 15.95 9.87
CA GLY A 148 -6.23 16.51 8.73
C GLY A 148 -5.81 15.96 7.36
N HIS A 149 -4.99 14.89 7.30
CA HIS A 149 -4.41 14.39 6.06
C HIS A 149 -4.77 12.94 5.77
N ALA A 150 -5.56 12.73 4.72
CA ALA A 150 -5.92 11.39 4.28
C ALA A 150 -4.75 10.74 3.53
N SER A 151 -3.99 9.90 4.22
CA SER A 151 -2.76 9.28 3.70
C SER A 151 -2.96 7.91 3.07
N ASN A 152 -4.11 7.30 3.22
CA ASN A 152 -4.35 5.90 2.83
C ASN A 152 -3.28 4.94 3.41
N GLY A 153 -2.85 5.20 4.65
CA GLY A 153 -1.82 4.46 5.37
C GLY A 153 -0.39 4.69 4.87
N ARG A 154 -0.17 5.68 4.00
CA ARG A 154 1.12 5.97 3.34
C ARG A 154 1.68 7.32 3.75
N ASP A 155 3.00 7.43 3.57
CA ASP A 155 3.69 8.70 3.72
C ASP A 155 5.00 8.70 2.92
N ILE A 156 5.61 9.87 2.78
CA ILE A 156 6.93 10.05 2.20
C ILE A 156 7.94 10.05 3.35
N GLY A 157 8.97 9.22 3.25
CA GLY A 157 9.98 9.13 4.30
C GLY A 157 11.10 8.16 4.01
N VAL A 158 11.85 7.87 5.08
CA VAL A 158 12.96 6.91 5.10
C VAL A 158 12.69 5.89 6.18
N GLN A 159 12.89 4.61 5.85
CA GLN A 159 12.68 3.50 6.77
C GLN A 159 13.88 2.55 6.74
N LEU A 160 14.38 2.22 7.93
CA LEU A 160 15.28 1.09 8.15
C LEU A 160 14.47 -0.12 8.59
N GLN A 161 14.72 -1.25 7.96
CA GLN A 161 14.04 -2.51 8.31
C GLN A 161 14.97 -3.70 8.16
N GLY A 162 14.65 -4.80 8.81
CA GLY A 162 15.45 -6.01 8.67
C GLY A 162 14.84 -7.21 9.36
N ASP A 163 15.42 -8.36 9.01
CA ASP A 163 14.99 -9.67 9.46
C ASP A 163 16.21 -10.42 10.02
N PHE A 164 16.10 -11.02 11.19
CA PHE A 164 17.21 -11.76 11.81
C PHE A 164 16.73 -12.84 12.80
N LEU A 165 17.69 -13.62 13.34
CA LEU A 165 17.48 -14.78 14.21
C LEU A 165 16.68 -15.88 13.51
N LYS A 166 17.34 -16.57 12.56
CA LYS A 166 16.75 -17.73 11.89
C LYS A 166 16.61 -18.93 12.83
N ASN A 167 15.42 -19.51 12.81
CA ASN A 167 15.19 -20.81 13.46
C ASN A 167 15.75 -21.97 12.60
N SER A 168 15.62 -23.21 13.09
CA SER A 168 16.07 -24.43 12.40
C SER A 168 15.43 -24.63 11.01
N ASN A 169 14.25 -24.04 10.77
CA ASN A 169 13.55 -24.11 9.49
C ASN A 169 13.89 -22.92 8.55
N GLY A 170 14.87 -22.10 8.90
CA GLY A 170 15.30 -20.94 8.11
C GLY A 170 14.38 -19.72 8.19
N ARG A 171 13.35 -19.73 9.06
CA ARG A 171 12.44 -18.61 9.25
C ARG A 171 13.04 -17.60 10.23
N ASN A 172 13.04 -16.33 9.85
CA ASN A 172 13.40 -15.24 10.75
C ASN A 172 12.37 -15.09 11.87
N LEU A 173 12.84 -14.97 13.10
CA LEU A 173 12.02 -14.84 14.30
C LEU A 173 11.77 -13.39 14.68
N ILE A 174 12.64 -12.48 14.25
CA ILE A 174 12.52 -11.05 14.52
C ILE A 174 12.53 -10.30 13.21
N HIS A 175 11.53 -9.42 13.07
CA HIS A 175 11.42 -8.40 12.05
C HIS A 175 11.29 -7.04 12.74
N TYR A 176 12.05 -6.04 12.29
CA TYR A 176 11.97 -4.68 12.80
C TYR A 176 11.82 -3.67 11.69
N GLN A 177 11.15 -2.58 11.98
CA GLN A 177 10.96 -1.44 11.10
C GLN A 177 10.99 -0.15 11.91
N ILE A 178 11.84 0.79 11.53
CA ILE A 178 11.96 2.11 12.14
C ILE A 178 12.02 3.13 11.00
N GLY A 179 11.21 4.18 11.06
CA GLY A 179 11.14 5.15 9.98
C GLY A 179 10.84 6.56 10.45
N VAL A 180 11.25 7.52 9.63
CA VAL A 180 10.94 8.95 9.77
C VAL A 180 10.17 9.39 8.54
N TYR A 181 9.06 10.10 8.75
CA TYR A 181 8.10 10.45 7.72
C TYR A 181 7.72 11.93 7.81
N ASN A 182 7.22 12.49 6.71
CA ASN A 182 6.76 13.89 6.67
C ASN A 182 5.51 14.15 7.53
N GLY A 183 4.69 13.12 7.82
CA GLY A 183 3.45 13.28 8.59
C GLY A 183 2.26 13.81 7.80
N HIS A 184 2.43 14.30 6.58
CA HIS A 184 1.40 14.96 5.77
C HIS A 184 0.69 14.04 4.76
N GLY A 185 1.04 12.76 4.75
CA GLY A 185 0.38 11.74 3.95
C GLY A 185 0.84 11.69 2.49
N ILE A 186 -0.07 11.21 1.63
CA ILE A 186 0.26 10.84 0.26
C ILE A 186 0.47 12.06 -0.65
N ASN A 187 1.55 12.05 -1.44
CA ASN A 187 1.89 13.08 -2.44
C ASN A 187 1.99 14.51 -1.88
N THR A 188 2.31 14.64 -0.60
CA THR A 188 2.42 15.94 0.09
C THR A 188 3.82 16.15 0.63
N SER A 189 4.35 17.35 0.49
CA SER A 189 5.58 17.76 1.15
C SER A 189 5.29 18.20 2.58
N ASP A 190 6.30 18.14 3.42
CA ASP A 190 6.25 18.72 4.76
C ASP A 190 6.06 20.23 4.70
N VAL A 191 5.18 20.77 5.54
CA VAL A 191 4.87 22.22 5.61
C VAL A 191 5.14 22.83 6.99
N ASP A 192 5.48 22.03 8.00
CA ASP A 192 5.64 22.51 9.38
C ASP A 192 7.01 22.20 10.02
N GLU A 193 7.97 21.71 9.24
CA GLU A 193 9.32 21.33 9.68
C GLU A 193 9.36 20.25 10.77
N LYS A 194 8.25 19.57 11.04
CA LYS A 194 8.15 18.45 11.98
C LYS A 194 8.01 17.14 11.24
N GLN A 195 8.78 16.16 11.65
CA GLN A 195 8.73 14.81 11.07
C GLN A 195 8.21 13.81 12.09
N ASP A 196 7.38 12.88 11.63
CA ASP A 196 6.84 11.79 12.44
C ASP A 196 7.82 10.60 12.48
N LEU A 197 8.07 10.09 13.66
CA LEU A 197 8.82 8.86 13.94
C LEU A 197 7.93 7.63 13.88
#